data_d5292f5bb2288d29a829379764c37f10
#
_entry.id   d5292f5bb2288d29a829379764c37f10
#
_cell.length_a   1.000
_cell.length_b   1.000
_cell.length_c   1.000
_cell.angle_alpha   90.00
_cell.angle_beta   90.00
_cell.angle_gamma   90.00
#
_symmetry.space_group_name_H-M   'P 1'
#
loop_
_entity.id
_entity.type
_entity.pdbx_description
1 polymer ?
#
loop_
_entity_poly.entity_id
_entity_poly.type
_entity_poly.pdbx_seq_one_letter_code
_entity_poly.pdbx_strand_id
1 'polypeptide(L)'
;MRLEVFDFELNRLGLIEVYSSINYTLKFIDVGSFELKCAINEQNVKLIQKNRFLWIENEVCGIIQYISSSTDDGTITVKGKLAKEMLNWRWVYPCFVKTGEPASLAEGIVNVHCVNPSEPKRKMRGLVIGNAGYVINKPHITYQKTGDTVLTSVQNISTANNLGFEIYFNPRNVNPFKFVMLEGKDRTIGNKDGNKPVVFSRDFENIISGSYEYNDDSFRNIALVAGETTDGSNNENAARKFLVVDQAGSENVSSFYRKELYVDARDLQSEYSEEATTKDDEGNDITETVQKKMTEQEYNATLSNRGFEKMGETLVEESYESQIRTDARTIYQFGKDYTYGDYVTVIDKSLGIMLNVQITEMQIVYDANGYDYIPTFGNSVPTILKKIKRII
;
A
#
# COMPACT_ATOMS: atom_id res chain seq x y z
N MET A 1 -17.85 16.03 11.14
CA MET A 1 -17.47 14.68 10.67
C MET A 1 -18.16 13.62 11.52
N ARG A 2 -18.66 12.55 10.94
CA ARG A 2 -19.37 11.46 11.64
C ARG A 2 -18.38 10.35 12.00
N LEU A 3 -18.37 9.95 13.29
CA LEU A 3 -17.50 8.90 13.82
C LEU A 3 -18.34 7.83 14.50
N GLU A 4 -18.32 6.60 13.96
CA GLU A 4 -19.07 5.47 14.55
C GLU A 4 -18.12 4.35 14.96
N VAL A 5 -18.44 3.69 16.07
CA VAL A 5 -17.64 2.60 16.63
C VAL A 5 -18.34 1.26 16.42
N PHE A 6 -17.57 0.28 15.95
CA PHE A 6 -17.99 -1.10 15.74
C PHE A 6 -17.07 -2.05 16.52
N ASP A 7 -17.60 -3.19 16.98
CA ASP A 7 -16.77 -4.28 17.47
C ASP A 7 -16.18 -5.10 16.32
N PHE A 8 -15.32 -6.08 16.62
CA PHE A 8 -14.74 -6.98 15.60
C PHE A 8 -15.76 -7.98 15.03
N GLU A 9 -16.94 -8.09 15.64
CA GLU A 9 -18.08 -8.84 15.10
C GLU A 9 -18.93 -7.99 14.13
N LEU A 10 -18.50 -6.73 13.90
CA LEU A 10 -19.16 -5.74 13.03
C LEU A 10 -20.51 -5.24 13.56
N ASN A 11 -20.77 -5.38 14.87
CA ASN A 11 -21.90 -4.77 15.51
C ASN A 11 -21.63 -3.29 15.77
N ARG A 12 -22.57 -2.42 15.43
CA ARG A 12 -22.52 -1.00 15.74
C ARG A 12 -22.68 -0.78 17.23
N LEU A 13 -21.71 -0.15 17.88
CA LEU A 13 -21.71 0.12 19.31
C LEU A 13 -22.22 1.52 19.66
N GLY A 14 -21.95 2.51 18.82
CA GLY A 14 -22.39 3.87 19.04
C GLY A 14 -21.69 4.91 18.18
N LEU A 15 -21.94 6.18 18.49
CA LEU A 15 -21.44 7.37 17.82
C LEU A 15 -20.59 8.17 18.80
N ILE A 16 -19.40 8.62 18.37
CA ILE A 16 -18.60 9.60 19.12
C ILE A 16 -19.04 10.98 18.66
N GLU A 17 -19.79 11.68 19.50
CA GLU A 17 -20.39 12.98 19.18
C GLU A 17 -19.50 14.15 19.61
N VAL A 18 -18.81 13.99 20.75
CA VAL A 18 -17.99 15.03 21.35
C VAL A 18 -16.51 14.67 21.22
N TYR A 19 -15.83 15.31 20.30
CA TYR A 19 -14.39 15.20 20.09
C TYR A 19 -13.80 16.57 19.70
N SER A 20 -12.53 16.79 20.01
CA SER A 20 -11.82 18.03 19.71
C SER A 20 -11.16 18.03 18.35
N SER A 21 -10.60 16.90 17.94
CA SER A 21 -9.98 16.76 16.62
C SER A 21 -9.88 15.31 16.21
N ILE A 22 -9.87 15.09 14.90
CA ILE A 22 -9.41 13.86 14.30
C ILE A 22 -8.47 14.18 13.15
N ASN A 23 -7.35 13.49 13.09
CA ASN A 23 -6.49 13.48 11.93
C ASN A 23 -6.29 12.07 11.43
N TYR A 24 -6.23 11.88 10.11
CA TYR A 24 -5.93 10.60 9.51
C TYR A 24 -5.18 10.79 8.20
N THR A 25 -4.28 9.86 7.90
CA THR A 25 -3.45 9.89 6.71
C THR A 25 -3.82 8.73 5.79
N LEU A 26 -4.32 9.05 4.62
CA LEU A 26 -4.49 8.10 3.53
C LEU A 26 -3.15 7.94 2.80
N LYS A 27 -2.77 6.72 2.48
CA LYS A 27 -1.53 6.42 1.75
C LYS A 27 -1.82 5.56 0.55
N PHE A 28 -1.16 5.81 -0.57
CA PHE A 28 -1.43 5.09 -1.82
C PHE A 28 -1.05 3.61 -1.73
N ILE A 29 0.13 3.31 -1.19
CA ILE A 29 0.64 1.94 -1.05
C ILE A 29 0.67 1.51 0.41
N ASP A 30 1.18 2.35 1.30
CA ASP A 30 1.36 2.02 2.71
C ASP A 30 0.07 2.02 3.52
N VAL A 31 0.17 1.55 4.75
CA VAL A 31 -0.91 1.61 5.73
C VAL A 31 -0.97 3.01 6.33
N GLY A 32 -2.11 3.65 6.18
CA GLY A 32 -2.40 4.91 6.84
C GLY A 32 -2.61 4.76 8.35
N SER A 33 -2.71 5.89 9.03
CA SER A 33 -2.92 5.96 10.48
C SER A 33 -3.95 7.04 10.83
N PHE A 34 -4.45 7.00 12.05
CA PHE A 34 -5.30 8.06 12.58
C PHE A 34 -4.97 8.39 14.05
N GLU A 35 -5.32 9.61 14.45
CA GLU A 35 -5.35 10.08 15.82
C GLU A 35 -6.65 10.84 16.08
N LEU A 36 -7.39 10.43 17.10
CA LEU A 36 -8.61 11.08 17.57
C LEU A 36 -8.37 11.60 18.99
N LYS A 37 -8.76 12.86 19.24
CA LYS A 37 -8.79 13.46 20.57
C LYS A 37 -10.22 13.79 20.95
N CYS A 38 -10.68 13.32 22.10
CA CYS A 38 -12.02 13.55 22.59
C CYS A 38 -12.04 13.74 24.11
N ALA A 39 -13.14 14.30 24.63
CA ALA A 39 -13.32 14.48 26.06
C ALA A 39 -13.55 13.15 26.80
N ILE A 40 -13.09 13.07 28.05
CA ILE A 40 -13.48 12.00 28.97
C ILE A 40 -14.94 12.21 29.35
N ASN A 41 -15.79 11.28 28.90
CA ASN A 41 -17.17 11.15 29.35
C ASN A 41 -17.57 9.66 29.33
N GLU A 42 -18.67 9.32 29.97
CA GLU A 42 -19.12 7.93 30.09
C GLU A 42 -19.29 7.23 28.72
N GLN A 43 -19.86 7.93 27.75
CA GLN A 43 -20.08 7.39 26.41
C GLN A 43 -18.75 7.11 25.68
N ASN A 44 -17.81 8.07 25.68
CA ASN A 44 -16.51 7.91 25.01
C ASN A 44 -15.69 6.80 25.66
N VAL A 45 -15.66 6.73 27.01
CA VAL A 45 -14.95 5.67 27.74
C VAL A 45 -15.54 4.30 27.40
N LYS A 46 -16.87 4.18 27.29
CA LYS A 46 -17.54 2.93 26.91
C LYS A 46 -17.25 2.53 25.45
N LEU A 47 -17.22 3.50 24.54
CA LEU A 47 -17.02 3.25 23.11
C LEU A 47 -15.55 3.04 22.73
N ILE A 48 -14.61 3.74 23.37
CA ILE A 48 -13.20 3.71 23.03
C ILE A 48 -12.49 2.59 23.80
N GLN A 49 -12.36 1.44 23.17
CA GLN A 49 -11.67 0.26 23.74
C GLN A 49 -10.89 -0.48 22.67
N LYS A 50 -10.02 -1.43 23.08
CA LYS A 50 -9.28 -2.31 22.15
C LYS A 50 -10.24 -3.14 21.29
N ASN A 51 -9.72 -3.65 20.17
CA ASN A 51 -10.44 -4.54 19.26
C ASN A 51 -11.73 -3.91 18.74
N ARG A 52 -11.66 -2.65 18.35
CA ARG A 52 -12.76 -1.92 17.76
C ARG A 52 -12.34 -1.21 16.49
N PHE A 53 -13.30 -1.12 15.58
CA PHE A 53 -13.20 -0.31 14.39
C PHE A 53 -13.81 1.07 14.64
N LEU A 54 -13.15 2.10 14.15
CA LEU A 54 -13.66 3.46 14.08
C LEU A 54 -14.00 3.77 12.63
N TRP A 55 -15.28 3.82 12.29
CA TRP A 55 -15.69 4.32 10.99
C TRP A 55 -15.58 5.84 10.98
N ILE A 56 -14.75 6.32 10.06
CA ILE A 56 -14.61 7.73 9.73
C ILE A 56 -15.38 7.92 8.43
N GLU A 57 -16.18 8.97 8.30
CA GLU A 57 -16.98 9.20 7.09
C GLU A 57 -16.18 8.97 5.78
N ASN A 58 -16.88 8.80 4.65
CA ASN A 58 -16.28 8.51 3.34
C ASN A 58 -15.58 7.13 3.24
N GLU A 59 -16.14 6.12 3.91
CA GLU A 59 -15.68 4.73 3.84
C GLU A 59 -14.29 4.46 4.44
N VAL A 60 -13.73 5.40 5.21
CA VAL A 60 -12.46 5.20 5.93
C VAL A 60 -12.71 4.47 7.25
N CYS A 61 -11.87 3.50 7.55
CA CYS A 61 -11.93 2.71 8.78
C CYS A 61 -10.59 2.70 9.50
N GLY A 62 -10.60 3.13 10.76
CA GLY A 62 -9.49 3.01 11.69
C GLY A 62 -9.64 1.78 12.60
N ILE A 63 -8.52 1.18 12.98
CA ILE A 63 -8.44 0.09 13.96
C ILE A 63 -7.83 0.66 15.23
N ILE A 64 -8.58 0.65 16.34
CA ILE A 64 -8.12 1.21 17.62
C ILE A 64 -7.03 0.32 18.20
N GLN A 65 -5.79 0.85 18.29
CA GLN A 65 -4.61 0.12 18.76
C GLN A 65 -3.95 0.75 19.99
N TYR A 66 -4.13 2.06 20.17
CA TYR A 66 -3.56 2.81 21.29
C TYR A 66 -4.62 3.73 21.89
N ILE A 67 -4.71 3.72 23.22
CA ILE A 67 -5.61 4.57 24.00
C ILE A 67 -4.80 5.14 25.16
N SER A 68 -4.80 6.45 25.29
CA SER A 68 -4.25 7.17 26.42
C SER A 68 -5.30 8.15 26.95
N SER A 69 -5.41 8.27 28.26
CA SER A 69 -6.31 9.23 28.89
C SER A 69 -5.58 10.02 29.96
N SER A 70 -5.86 11.32 30.03
CA SER A 70 -5.35 12.25 31.03
C SER A 70 -6.54 12.88 31.78
N THR A 71 -6.64 12.60 33.07
CA THR A 71 -7.67 13.19 33.93
C THR A 71 -7.41 14.68 34.16
N ASP A 72 -6.14 15.10 34.12
CA ASP A 72 -5.75 16.50 34.33
C ASP A 72 -6.22 17.38 33.16
N ASP A 73 -6.14 16.86 31.93
CA ASP A 73 -6.59 17.53 30.72
C ASP A 73 -8.03 17.18 30.35
N GLY A 74 -8.63 16.21 31.02
CA GLY A 74 -9.97 15.73 30.68
C GLY A 74 -10.10 15.09 29.29
N THR A 75 -8.99 14.55 28.73
CA THR A 75 -8.93 14.08 27.36
C THR A 75 -8.60 12.60 27.22
N ILE A 76 -9.12 12.00 26.15
CA ILE A 76 -8.74 10.68 25.64
C ILE A 76 -8.09 10.89 24.27
N THR A 77 -6.90 10.33 24.08
CA THR A 77 -6.21 10.24 22.79
C THR A 77 -6.25 8.80 22.31
N VAL A 78 -6.78 8.60 21.11
CA VAL A 78 -6.91 7.30 20.45
C VAL A 78 -6.07 7.31 19.18
N LYS A 79 -5.23 6.29 18.99
CA LYS A 79 -4.45 6.13 17.75
C LYS A 79 -4.61 4.72 17.20
N GLY A 80 -4.38 4.60 15.90
CA GLY A 80 -4.37 3.31 15.24
C GLY A 80 -4.02 3.40 13.77
N LYS A 81 -4.11 2.25 13.13
CA LYS A 81 -3.87 2.09 11.70
C LYS A 81 -5.20 2.05 10.95
N LEU A 82 -5.17 2.42 9.65
CA LEU A 82 -6.33 2.25 8.77
C LEU A 82 -6.51 0.79 8.33
N ALA A 83 -7.64 0.49 7.72
CA ALA A 83 -8.11 -0.88 7.44
C ALA A 83 -7.14 -1.76 6.65
N LYS A 84 -6.24 -1.21 5.84
CA LYS A 84 -5.17 -1.96 5.16
C LYS A 84 -4.33 -2.80 6.12
N GLU A 85 -4.19 -2.39 7.39
CA GLU A 85 -3.50 -3.14 8.44
C GLU A 85 -4.06 -4.55 8.63
N MET A 86 -5.32 -4.79 8.31
CA MET A 86 -5.90 -6.14 8.42
C MET A 86 -5.15 -7.18 7.59
N LEU A 87 -4.61 -6.78 6.41
CA LEU A 87 -3.83 -7.66 5.56
C LEU A 87 -2.51 -8.11 6.21
N ASN A 88 -2.02 -7.38 7.22
CA ASN A 88 -0.86 -7.75 8.01
C ASN A 88 -1.13 -8.90 8.99
N TRP A 89 -2.40 -9.25 9.22
CA TRP A 89 -2.81 -10.33 10.14
C TRP A 89 -2.85 -11.70 9.47
N ARG A 90 -2.54 -11.80 8.19
CA ARG A 90 -2.48 -13.06 7.43
C ARG A 90 -1.17 -13.17 6.69
N TRP A 91 -0.67 -14.38 6.66
CA TRP A 91 0.54 -14.75 5.93
C TRP A 91 0.18 -15.42 4.61
N VAL A 92 1.04 -15.27 3.61
CA VAL A 92 0.95 -16.02 2.37
C VAL A 92 1.41 -17.46 2.64
N TYR A 93 0.45 -18.35 2.84
CA TYR A 93 0.62 -19.77 3.10
C TYR A 93 -0.69 -20.51 2.73
N PRO A 94 -0.63 -21.60 1.95
CA PRO A 94 0.54 -22.13 1.24
C PRO A 94 1.15 -21.19 0.20
N CYS A 95 2.17 -21.65 -0.53
CA CYS A 95 2.84 -20.85 -1.55
C CYS A 95 1.84 -20.35 -2.60
N PHE A 96 1.92 -19.07 -2.94
CA PHE A 96 1.14 -18.46 -4.02
C PHE A 96 2.03 -18.33 -5.26
N VAL A 97 1.65 -19.01 -6.35
CA VAL A 97 2.35 -18.94 -7.65
C VAL A 97 1.34 -18.72 -8.73
N LYS A 98 1.41 -17.59 -9.42
CA LYS A 98 0.52 -17.30 -10.56
C LYS A 98 1.19 -16.33 -11.54
N THR A 99 0.76 -16.45 -12.81
CA THR A 99 1.07 -15.48 -13.88
C THR A 99 -0.19 -14.71 -14.22
N GLY A 100 -0.10 -13.39 -14.30
CA GLY A 100 -1.22 -12.54 -14.62
C GLY A 100 -0.88 -11.05 -14.51
N GLU A 101 -1.88 -10.21 -14.66
CA GLU A 101 -1.73 -8.78 -14.39
C GLU A 101 -1.46 -8.52 -12.91
N PRO A 102 -0.58 -7.55 -12.56
CA PRO A 102 -0.24 -7.23 -11.19
C PRO A 102 -1.44 -6.98 -10.26
N ALA A 103 -2.44 -6.23 -10.74
CA ALA A 103 -3.65 -5.97 -9.96
C ALA A 103 -4.42 -7.27 -9.65
N SER A 104 -4.62 -8.13 -10.65
CA SER A 104 -5.29 -9.42 -10.50
C SER A 104 -4.51 -10.39 -9.60
N LEU A 105 -3.16 -10.32 -9.61
CA LEU A 105 -2.32 -11.11 -8.71
C LEU A 105 -2.47 -10.66 -7.26
N ALA A 106 -2.46 -9.35 -7.00
CA ALA A 106 -2.68 -8.79 -5.65
C ALA A 106 -4.08 -9.15 -5.12
N GLU A 107 -5.12 -9.00 -5.95
CA GLU A 107 -6.49 -9.44 -5.63
C GLU A 107 -6.55 -10.95 -5.36
N GLY A 108 -5.83 -11.76 -6.16
CA GLY A 108 -5.73 -13.20 -6.00
C GLY A 108 -5.12 -13.59 -4.65
N ILE A 109 -4.03 -12.92 -4.22
CA ILE A 109 -3.40 -13.14 -2.90
C ILE A 109 -4.40 -12.82 -1.78
N VAL A 110 -5.06 -11.67 -1.83
CA VAL A 110 -6.06 -11.29 -0.83
C VAL A 110 -7.24 -12.27 -0.84
N ASN A 111 -7.68 -12.70 -2.02
CA ASN A 111 -8.78 -13.65 -2.13
C ASN A 111 -8.44 -14.99 -1.47
N VAL A 112 -7.31 -15.60 -1.84
CA VAL A 112 -6.90 -16.94 -1.36
C VAL A 112 -6.56 -16.95 0.13
N HIS A 113 -6.04 -15.86 0.69
CA HIS A 113 -5.55 -15.87 2.07
C HIS A 113 -6.44 -15.14 3.07
N CYS A 114 -7.36 -14.26 2.59
CA CYS A 114 -8.20 -13.45 3.47
C CYS A 114 -9.70 -13.64 3.22
N VAL A 115 -10.13 -13.76 1.95
CA VAL A 115 -11.57 -13.82 1.61
C VAL A 115 -12.07 -15.26 1.56
N ASN A 116 -11.40 -16.12 0.80
CA ASN A 116 -11.74 -17.52 0.59
C ASN A 116 -10.54 -18.43 0.88
N PRO A 117 -9.99 -18.43 2.10
CA PRO A 117 -8.88 -19.29 2.45
C PRO A 117 -9.32 -20.75 2.56
N SER A 118 -8.40 -21.69 2.22
CA SER A 118 -8.61 -23.14 2.39
C SER A 118 -8.89 -23.50 3.84
N GLU A 119 -8.27 -22.82 4.81
CA GLU A 119 -8.59 -22.94 6.22
C GLU A 119 -9.66 -21.90 6.62
N PRO A 120 -10.91 -22.31 6.96
CA PRO A 120 -12.00 -21.36 7.24
C PRO A 120 -11.74 -20.37 8.38
N LYS A 121 -10.90 -20.73 9.38
CA LYS A 121 -10.53 -19.87 10.49
C LYS A 121 -9.71 -18.65 10.08
N ARG A 122 -9.09 -18.69 8.90
CA ARG A 122 -8.31 -17.58 8.36
C ARG A 122 -9.18 -16.54 7.65
N LYS A 123 -10.43 -16.87 7.36
CA LYS A 123 -11.35 -15.96 6.67
C LYS A 123 -11.54 -14.66 7.44
N MET A 124 -11.40 -13.53 6.74
CA MET A 124 -11.74 -12.21 7.26
C MET A 124 -13.21 -11.92 7.01
N ARG A 125 -13.97 -11.79 8.10
CA ARG A 125 -15.40 -11.58 8.03
C ARG A 125 -15.73 -10.26 7.32
N GLY A 126 -16.64 -10.33 6.36
CA GLY A 126 -17.14 -9.17 5.64
C GLY A 126 -16.16 -8.53 4.64
N LEU A 127 -15.00 -9.16 4.37
CA LEU A 127 -14.07 -8.71 3.33
C LEU A 127 -14.41 -9.37 2.00
N VAL A 128 -14.44 -8.55 0.94
CA VAL A 128 -14.62 -8.98 -0.46
C VAL A 128 -13.64 -8.26 -1.37
N ILE A 129 -13.38 -8.85 -2.53
CA ILE A 129 -12.68 -8.17 -3.63
C ILE A 129 -13.67 -7.28 -4.35
N GLY A 130 -13.31 -6.02 -4.54
CA GLY A 130 -14.04 -5.06 -5.36
C GLY A 130 -13.27 -4.72 -6.62
N ASN A 131 -13.79 -3.77 -7.40
CA ASN A 131 -13.05 -3.19 -8.50
C ASN A 131 -12.99 -1.67 -8.37
N ALA A 132 -12.04 -1.06 -9.04
CA ALA A 132 -11.83 0.39 -9.03
C ALA A 132 -12.86 1.17 -9.86
N GLY A 133 -13.73 0.48 -10.60
CA GLY A 133 -14.63 1.09 -11.56
C GLY A 133 -13.97 1.45 -12.90
N TYR A 134 -12.70 1.09 -13.09
CA TYR A 134 -11.93 1.20 -14.33
C TYR A 134 -10.99 0.00 -14.48
N VAL A 135 -10.49 -0.22 -15.69
CA VAL A 135 -9.57 -1.33 -15.96
C VAL A 135 -8.14 -0.87 -15.72
N ILE A 136 -7.40 -1.64 -14.91
CA ILE A 136 -5.95 -1.52 -14.76
C ILE A 136 -5.33 -2.46 -15.79
N ASN A 137 -4.50 -1.92 -16.69
CA ASN A 137 -3.89 -2.70 -17.76
C ASN A 137 -2.36 -2.59 -17.67
N LYS A 138 -1.74 -3.59 -17.07
CA LYS A 138 -0.28 -3.71 -16.92
C LYS A 138 0.22 -5.00 -17.58
N PRO A 139 1.49 -5.07 -18.00
CA PRO A 139 2.08 -6.30 -18.50
C PRO A 139 1.95 -7.45 -17.49
N HIS A 140 1.72 -8.65 -17.98
CA HIS A 140 1.66 -9.84 -17.15
C HIS A 140 3.01 -10.13 -16.51
N ILE A 141 3.00 -10.52 -15.25
CA ILE A 141 4.17 -10.95 -14.49
C ILE A 141 3.91 -12.33 -13.88
N THR A 142 4.97 -13.08 -13.62
CA THR A 142 4.91 -14.29 -12.80
C THR A 142 5.30 -13.92 -11.37
N TYR A 143 4.44 -14.22 -10.41
CA TYR A 143 4.68 -13.89 -8.99
C TYR A 143 4.62 -15.17 -8.15
N GLN A 144 5.71 -15.41 -7.41
CA GLN A 144 5.81 -16.52 -6.45
C GLN A 144 6.16 -15.96 -5.07
N LYS A 145 5.38 -16.37 -4.07
CA LYS A 145 5.61 -15.92 -2.70
C LYS A 145 5.10 -16.91 -1.67
N THR A 146 5.86 -17.02 -0.58
CA THR A 146 5.46 -17.68 0.66
C THR A 146 6.19 -17.02 1.84
N GLY A 147 5.63 -17.13 3.05
CA GLY A 147 6.29 -16.69 4.26
C GLY A 147 6.35 -15.18 4.53
N ASP A 148 5.66 -14.36 3.72
CA ASP A 148 5.42 -12.93 3.99
C ASP A 148 3.98 -12.67 4.41
N THR A 149 3.71 -11.49 4.98
CA THR A 149 2.32 -11.09 5.20
C THR A 149 1.62 -10.78 3.87
N VAL A 150 0.31 -10.94 3.84
CA VAL A 150 -0.50 -10.54 2.68
C VAL A 150 -0.30 -9.06 2.37
N LEU A 151 -0.20 -8.21 3.41
CA LEU A 151 0.08 -6.78 3.25
C LEU A 151 1.40 -6.55 2.51
N THR A 152 2.50 -7.13 2.97
CA THR A 152 3.82 -6.98 2.35
C THR A 152 3.80 -7.43 0.90
N SER A 153 3.16 -8.56 0.60
CA SER A 153 3.07 -9.08 -0.77
C SER A 153 2.28 -8.15 -1.70
N VAL A 154 1.17 -7.58 -1.22
CA VAL A 154 0.40 -6.59 -1.99
C VAL A 154 1.19 -5.29 -2.18
N GLN A 155 1.90 -4.81 -1.15
CA GLN A 155 2.75 -3.63 -1.23
C GLN A 155 3.88 -3.81 -2.26
N ASN A 156 4.52 -4.98 -2.27
CA ASN A 156 5.61 -5.28 -3.20
C ASN A 156 5.14 -5.27 -4.66
N ILE A 157 4.01 -5.95 -4.94
CA ILE A 157 3.38 -5.92 -6.27
C ILE A 157 3.03 -4.47 -6.66
N SER A 158 2.44 -3.73 -5.72
CA SER A 158 2.01 -2.34 -5.95
C SER A 158 3.18 -1.42 -6.26
N THR A 159 4.25 -1.48 -5.47
CA THR A 159 5.47 -0.66 -5.65
C THR A 159 6.14 -0.96 -6.98
N ALA A 160 6.34 -2.25 -7.30
CA ALA A 160 7.01 -2.65 -8.53
C ALA A 160 6.23 -2.26 -9.81
N ASN A 161 4.91 -2.10 -9.72
CA ASN A 161 4.04 -1.82 -10.86
C ASN A 161 3.34 -0.46 -10.80
N ASN A 162 3.72 0.39 -9.85
CA ASN A 162 3.17 1.72 -9.67
C ASN A 162 1.64 1.70 -9.51
N LEU A 163 1.17 0.82 -8.65
CA LEU A 163 -0.23 0.67 -8.25
C LEU A 163 -0.41 1.04 -6.78
N GLY A 164 -1.61 1.34 -6.40
CA GLY A 164 -2.04 1.45 -5.01
C GLY A 164 -3.14 0.47 -4.69
N PHE A 165 -3.59 0.49 -3.46
CA PHE A 165 -4.76 -0.28 -3.03
C PHE A 165 -5.45 0.38 -1.84
N GLU A 166 -6.71 0.00 -1.63
CA GLU A 166 -7.48 0.48 -0.48
C GLU A 166 -8.39 -0.63 0.07
N ILE A 167 -8.72 -0.53 1.35
CA ILE A 167 -9.79 -1.28 1.99
C ILE A 167 -10.85 -0.27 2.46
N TYR A 168 -11.87 -0.11 1.65
CA TYR A 168 -13.03 0.69 1.99
C TYR A 168 -13.92 -0.02 3.00
N PHE A 169 -14.54 0.73 3.90
CA PHE A 169 -15.48 0.21 4.88
C PHE A 169 -16.82 0.93 4.81
N ASN A 170 -17.84 0.21 4.39
CA ASN A 170 -19.22 0.71 4.44
C ASN A 170 -20.08 -0.22 5.30
N PRO A 171 -20.39 0.17 6.54
CA PRO A 171 -21.11 -0.67 7.48
C PRO A 171 -22.56 -0.98 7.07
N ARG A 172 -23.06 -0.34 6.02
CA ARG A 172 -24.43 -0.58 5.49
C ARG A 172 -24.48 -1.74 4.50
N ASN A 173 -23.30 -2.19 4.01
CA ASN A 173 -23.22 -3.30 3.09
C ASN A 173 -23.23 -4.65 3.82
N VAL A 174 -23.72 -5.70 3.17
CA VAL A 174 -23.65 -7.09 3.67
C VAL A 174 -22.20 -7.51 3.92
N ASN A 175 -21.32 -7.14 3.01
CA ASN A 175 -19.87 -7.28 3.16
C ASN A 175 -19.29 -5.87 3.30
N PRO A 176 -19.04 -5.40 4.53
CA PRO A 176 -18.70 -4.01 4.77
C PRO A 176 -17.29 -3.63 4.33
N PHE A 177 -16.34 -4.57 4.25
CA PHE A 177 -14.99 -4.30 3.79
C PHE A 177 -14.82 -4.69 2.31
N LYS A 178 -14.25 -3.78 1.53
CA LYS A 178 -13.99 -3.99 0.11
C LYS A 178 -12.54 -3.65 -0.22
N PHE A 179 -11.75 -4.66 -0.57
CA PHE A 179 -10.39 -4.49 -1.10
C PHE A 179 -10.45 -4.07 -2.56
N VAL A 180 -9.70 -3.05 -2.94
CA VAL A 180 -9.68 -2.51 -4.32
C VAL A 180 -8.26 -2.14 -4.69
N MET A 181 -7.80 -2.57 -5.87
CA MET A 181 -6.56 -2.09 -6.48
C MET A 181 -6.81 -0.76 -7.17
N LEU A 182 -5.85 0.16 -7.11
CA LEU A 182 -5.95 1.53 -7.61
C LEU A 182 -4.80 1.84 -8.56
N GLU A 183 -5.07 2.68 -9.55
CA GLU A 183 -4.06 3.30 -10.41
C GLU A 183 -4.27 4.81 -10.40
N GLY A 184 -3.19 5.57 -10.16
CA GLY A 184 -3.26 7.03 -10.17
C GLY A 184 -3.38 7.58 -11.60
N LYS A 185 -4.12 8.67 -11.77
CA LYS A 185 -4.29 9.36 -13.05
C LYS A 185 -3.15 10.35 -13.28
N ASP A 186 -2.65 10.41 -14.51
CA ASP A 186 -1.74 11.48 -14.90
C ASP A 186 -2.53 12.80 -15.09
N ARG A 187 -2.31 13.75 -14.18
CA ARG A 187 -2.85 15.12 -14.20
C ARG A 187 -1.74 16.15 -14.26
N THR A 188 -0.58 15.78 -14.78
CA THR A 188 0.54 16.71 -14.97
C THR A 188 0.26 17.69 -16.12
N ILE A 189 1.01 18.78 -16.15
CA ILE A 189 1.01 19.67 -17.32
C ILE A 189 1.55 18.88 -18.52
N GLY A 190 0.76 18.73 -19.56
CA GLY A 190 1.17 18.00 -20.75
C GLY A 190 0.94 16.50 -20.72
N ASN A 191 0.10 16.00 -19.76
CA ASN A 191 -0.38 14.62 -19.81
C ASN A 191 -1.03 14.32 -21.18
N LYS A 192 -0.93 13.06 -21.60
CA LYS A 192 -1.47 12.61 -22.90
C LYS A 192 -2.83 11.91 -22.77
N ASP A 193 -3.29 11.70 -21.53
CA ASP A 193 -4.51 10.95 -21.24
C ASP A 193 -5.78 11.81 -21.31
N GLY A 194 -5.62 13.12 -21.58
CA GLY A 194 -6.73 14.06 -21.66
C GLY A 194 -7.32 14.44 -20.29
N ASN A 195 -6.67 14.09 -19.20
CA ASN A 195 -7.10 14.48 -17.87
C ASN A 195 -6.86 15.98 -17.65
N LYS A 196 -7.76 16.63 -16.90
CA LYS A 196 -7.60 18.03 -16.51
C LYS A 196 -6.33 18.17 -15.66
N PRO A 197 -5.36 19.02 -16.06
CA PRO A 197 -4.15 19.23 -15.28
C PRO A 197 -4.44 19.81 -13.89
N VAL A 198 -3.65 19.36 -12.92
CA VAL A 198 -3.65 19.89 -11.55
C VAL A 198 -2.25 20.41 -11.24
N VAL A 199 -2.15 21.70 -10.92
CA VAL A 199 -0.89 22.39 -10.69
C VAL A 199 -0.91 23.03 -9.30
N PHE A 200 0.03 22.61 -8.47
CA PHE A 200 0.24 23.20 -7.16
C PHE A 200 1.40 24.19 -7.22
N SER A 201 1.12 25.46 -6.86
CA SER A 201 2.11 26.54 -6.91
C SER A 201 1.74 27.66 -5.95
N ARG A 202 2.77 28.33 -5.39
CA ARG A 202 2.56 29.56 -4.62
C ARG A 202 2.00 30.69 -5.48
N ASP A 203 2.37 30.74 -6.77
CA ASP A 203 1.85 31.75 -7.70
C ASP A 203 0.35 31.60 -7.95
N PHE A 204 -0.18 30.39 -7.81
CA PHE A 204 -1.61 30.12 -7.90
C PHE A 204 -2.31 30.21 -6.54
N GLU A 205 -1.58 30.62 -5.52
CA GLU A 205 -2.05 30.74 -4.13
C GLU A 205 -2.73 29.46 -3.58
N ASN A 206 -2.42 28.29 -4.15
CA ASN A 206 -3.03 27.03 -3.74
C ASN A 206 -2.12 26.16 -2.85
N ILE A 207 -0.87 26.61 -2.58
CA ILE A 207 0.00 26.10 -1.52
C ILE A 207 0.45 27.22 -0.61
N ILE A 208 0.57 26.93 0.71
CA ILE A 208 0.92 27.90 1.75
C ILE A 208 2.41 27.81 2.08
N SER A 209 2.92 26.59 2.23
CA SER A 209 4.32 26.30 2.56
C SER A 209 4.79 25.12 1.74
N GLY A 210 6.11 24.94 1.64
CA GLY A 210 6.68 23.79 0.96
C GLY A 210 8.06 23.46 1.49
N SER A 211 8.34 22.18 1.62
CA SER A 211 9.64 21.60 1.96
C SER A 211 10.00 20.56 0.92
N TYR A 212 11.19 20.69 0.33
CA TYR A 212 11.72 19.74 -0.65
C TYR A 212 12.86 18.93 -0.04
N GLU A 213 12.84 17.64 -0.25
CA GLU A 213 13.91 16.73 0.16
C GLU A 213 14.24 15.78 -0.99
N TYR A 214 15.55 15.59 -1.21
CA TYR A 214 16.10 14.63 -2.16
C TYR A 214 17.17 13.80 -1.45
N ASN A 215 17.06 12.47 -1.56
CA ASN A 215 18.02 11.54 -0.99
C ASN A 215 18.16 10.32 -1.90
N ASP A 216 19.38 10.02 -2.36
CA ASP A 216 19.71 8.87 -3.18
C ASP A 216 20.71 7.89 -2.53
N ASP A 217 20.90 7.98 -1.21
CA ASP A 217 21.82 7.12 -0.47
C ASP A 217 21.52 5.64 -0.65
N SER A 218 20.25 5.27 -0.60
CA SER A 218 19.79 3.89 -0.74
C SER A 218 19.54 3.47 -2.19
N PHE A 219 19.60 4.40 -3.14
CA PHE A 219 19.24 4.14 -4.54
C PHE A 219 20.09 3.05 -5.18
N ARG A 220 19.45 2.08 -5.84
CA ARG A 220 20.08 1.02 -6.64
C ARG A 220 19.30 0.86 -7.94
N ASN A 221 20.04 0.68 -9.03
CA ASN A 221 19.46 0.57 -10.37
C ASN A 221 19.77 -0.74 -11.09
N ILE A 222 20.58 -1.59 -10.48
CA ILE A 222 20.91 -2.93 -11.00
C ILE A 222 20.72 -3.93 -9.87
N ALA A 223 19.95 -4.99 -10.10
CA ALA A 223 19.81 -6.08 -9.15
C ALA A 223 20.60 -7.32 -9.62
N LEU A 224 21.47 -7.84 -8.76
CA LEU A 224 22.12 -9.13 -8.92
C LEU A 224 21.30 -10.17 -8.17
N VAL A 225 20.38 -10.84 -8.86
CA VAL A 225 19.43 -11.78 -8.24
C VAL A 225 20.01 -13.17 -8.20
N ALA A 226 20.23 -13.70 -6.99
CA ALA A 226 20.77 -15.03 -6.74
C ALA A 226 19.64 -16.00 -6.38
N GLY A 227 19.23 -16.82 -7.33
CA GLY A 227 18.16 -17.82 -7.20
C GLY A 227 18.58 -19.12 -6.49
N GLU A 228 17.94 -20.22 -6.79
CA GLU A 228 18.23 -21.56 -6.26
C GLU A 228 19.66 -22.01 -6.60
N THR A 229 20.19 -23.00 -5.86
CA THR A 229 21.48 -23.62 -6.16
C THR A 229 21.38 -24.48 -7.43
N THR A 230 22.46 -24.53 -8.21
CA THR A 230 22.47 -25.27 -9.47
C THR A 230 22.48 -26.79 -9.28
N ASP A 231 22.85 -27.28 -8.09
CA ASP A 231 22.91 -28.69 -7.72
C ASP A 231 21.72 -29.14 -6.82
N GLY A 232 20.75 -28.22 -6.56
CA GLY A 232 19.62 -28.47 -5.68
C GLY A 232 19.98 -28.64 -4.21
N SER A 233 21.22 -28.34 -3.80
CA SER A 233 21.66 -28.45 -2.41
C SER A 233 21.32 -27.19 -1.61
N ASN A 234 21.26 -27.33 -0.28
CA ASN A 234 21.14 -26.20 0.64
C ASN A 234 22.51 -25.66 1.10
N ASN A 235 23.59 -26.01 0.36
CA ASN A 235 24.95 -25.57 0.70
C ASN A 235 25.13 -24.08 0.32
N GLU A 236 25.48 -23.25 1.29
CA GLU A 236 25.68 -21.81 1.09
C GLU A 236 26.81 -21.50 0.09
N ASN A 237 27.77 -22.41 -0.08
CA ASN A 237 28.89 -22.28 -1.03
C ASN A 237 28.60 -22.91 -2.40
N ALA A 238 27.42 -23.50 -2.61
CA ALA A 238 27.07 -24.07 -3.90
C ALA A 238 26.87 -22.97 -4.97
N ALA A 239 27.18 -23.32 -6.21
CA ALA A 239 26.91 -22.42 -7.33
C ALA A 239 25.40 -22.14 -7.44
N ARG A 240 25.05 -20.90 -7.69
CA ARG A 240 23.65 -20.44 -7.77
C ARG A 240 23.35 -19.94 -9.18
N LYS A 241 22.07 -19.97 -9.53
CA LYS A 241 21.58 -19.31 -10.73
C LYS A 241 21.53 -17.80 -10.47
N PHE A 242 22.24 -17.02 -11.28
CA PHE A 242 22.25 -15.57 -11.20
C PHE A 242 21.52 -14.95 -12.38
N LEU A 243 20.73 -13.92 -12.11
CA LEU A 243 20.15 -13.06 -13.11
C LEU A 243 20.51 -11.60 -12.79
N VAL A 244 20.98 -10.86 -13.81
CA VAL A 244 21.17 -9.40 -13.71
C VAL A 244 19.89 -8.73 -14.22
N VAL A 245 19.34 -7.84 -13.42
CA VAL A 245 18.11 -7.12 -13.75
C VAL A 245 18.43 -5.62 -13.70
N ASP A 246 18.28 -4.97 -14.85
CA ASP A 246 18.51 -3.52 -14.99
C ASP A 246 17.17 -2.78 -14.80
N GLN A 247 17.18 -1.71 -14.03
CA GLN A 247 16.06 -0.78 -14.01
C GLN A 247 15.95 -0.10 -15.38
N ALA A 248 14.72 0.16 -15.85
CA ALA A 248 14.50 0.80 -17.12
C ALA A 248 15.31 2.11 -17.26
N GLY A 249 16.06 2.23 -18.35
CA GLY A 249 16.97 3.35 -18.62
C GLY A 249 18.37 3.21 -18.01
N SER A 250 18.66 2.10 -17.31
CA SER A 250 19.97 1.83 -16.71
C SER A 250 20.83 0.83 -17.49
N GLU A 251 20.38 0.35 -18.62
CA GLU A 251 21.03 -0.72 -19.40
C GLU A 251 22.42 -0.34 -19.92
N ASN A 252 22.68 0.96 -20.10
CA ASN A 252 23.94 1.48 -20.65
C ASN A 252 24.58 2.57 -19.77
N VAL A 253 24.33 2.55 -18.46
CA VAL A 253 24.91 3.54 -17.55
C VAL A 253 26.44 3.35 -17.41
N SER A 254 27.16 4.46 -17.27
CA SER A 254 28.58 4.40 -16.97
C SER A 254 28.85 3.79 -15.60
N SER A 255 30.10 3.32 -15.38
CA SER A 255 30.48 2.61 -14.15
C SER A 255 30.14 3.37 -12.85
N PHE A 256 30.23 4.71 -12.83
CA PHE A 256 29.89 5.52 -11.65
C PHE A 256 28.37 5.64 -11.38
N TYR A 257 27.54 5.46 -12.39
CA TYR A 257 26.08 5.45 -12.25
C TYR A 257 25.51 4.05 -12.00
N ARG A 258 26.32 3.01 -12.12
CA ARG A 258 25.94 1.64 -11.83
C ARG A 258 25.99 1.40 -10.31
N LYS A 259 24.81 1.35 -9.69
CA LYS A 259 24.64 1.09 -8.25
C LYS A 259 23.95 -0.27 -8.08
N GLU A 260 24.68 -1.27 -7.60
CA GLU A 260 24.22 -2.67 -7.55
C GLU A 260 23.55 -3.01 -6.23
N LEU A 261 22.51 -3.84 -6.31
CA LEU A 261 21.81 -4.47 -5.20
C LEU A 261 21.97 -5.98 -5.30
N TYR A 262 22.51 -6.62 -4.28
CA TYR A 262 22.47 -8.08 -4.20
C TYR A 262 21.12 -8.52 -3.63
N VAL A 263 20.43 -9.43 -4.35
CA VAL A 263 19.13 -9.95 -3.98
C VAL A 263 19.23 -11.45 -3.76
N ASP A 264 19.10 -11.88 -2.51
CA ASP A 264 18.98 -13.30 -2.18
C ASP A 264 17.55 -13.78 -2.48
N ALA A 265 17.40 -14.69 -3.43
CA ALA A 265 16.15 -15.24 -3.90
C ALA A 265 16.13 -16.79 -3.82
N ARG A 266 16.80 -17.38 -2.80
CA ARG A 266 16.81 -18.84 -2.56
C ARG A 266 15.44 -19.42 -2.27
N ASP A 267 14.51 -18.62 -1.82
CA ASP A 267 13.12 -18.99 -1.59
C ASP A 267 12.33 -19.21 -2.88
N LEU A 268 12.84 -18.70 -4.02
CA LEU A 268 12.26 -18.94 -5.34
C LEU A 268 12.79 -20.26 -5.90
N GLN A 269 11.90 -21.21 -6.06
CA GLN A 269 12.23 -22.55 -6.54
C GLN A 269 11.64 -22.76 -7.94
N SER A 270 12.39 -23.41 -8.82
CA SER A 270 11.87 -23.81 -10.14
C SER A 270 10.88 -24.96 -10.07
N GLU A 271 10.91 -25.75 -8.99
CA GLU A 271 9.95 -26.81 -8.70
C GLU A 271 9.11 -26.41 -7.49
N TYR A 272 7.79 -26.50 -7.60
CA TYR A 272 6.86 -26.09 -6.54
C TYR A 272 5.62 -26.99 -6.51
N SER A 273 4.96 -27.02 -5.35
CA SER A 273 3.70 -27.72 -5.16
C SER A 273 2.52 -26.77 -5.28
N GLU A 274 1.50 -27.15 -6.03
CA GLU A 274 0.24 -26.43 -6.15
C GLU A 274 -0.93 -27.34 -5.76
N GLU A 275 -1.90 -26.80 -5.02
CA GLU A 275 -3.17 -27.49 -4.78
C GLU A 275 -4.03 -27.36 -6.05
N ALA A 276 -4.36 -28.49 -6.67
CA ALA A 276 -5.26 -28.59 -7.81
C ALA A 276 -6.57 -29.26 -7.38
N THR A 277 -7.69 -28.65 -7.74
CA THR A 277 -8.99 -29.30 -7.57
C THR A 277 -9.25 -30.21 -8.76
N THR A 278 -9.31 -31.50 -8.51
CA THR A 278 -9.67 -32.54 -9.48
C THR A 278 -11.00 -33.19 -9.09
N LYS A 279 -11.62 -33.95 -9.97
CA LYS A 279 -12.82 -34.70 -9.62
C LYS A 279 -12.45 -36.16 -9.43
N ASP A 280 -13.01 -36.78 -8.39
CA ASP A 280 -12.92 -38.23 -8.20
C ASP A 280 -13.82 -38.98 -9.22
N ASP A 281 -13.75 -40.29 -9.20
CA ASP A 281 -14.54 -41.13 -10.09
C ASP A 281 -16.07 -41.03 -9.85
N GLU A 282 -16.47 -40.44 -8.72
CA GLU A 282 -17.86 -40.18 -8.33
C GLU A 282 -18.30 -38.75 -8.67
N GLY A 283 -17.39 -37.89 -9.20
CA GLY A 283 -17.65 -36.51 -9.61
C GLY A 283 -17.55 -35.49 -8.49
N ASN A 284 -17.07 -35.85 -7.30
CA ASN A 284 -16.83 -34.91 -6.19
C ASN A 284 -15.50 -34.18 -6.39
N ASP A 285 -15.45 -32.93 -5.96
CA ASP A 285 -14.22 -32.15 -6.00
C ASP A 285 -13.25 -32.64 -4.91
N ILE A 286 -12.07 -33.12 -5.34
CA ILE A 286 -10.95 -33.46 -4.45
C ILE A 286 -9.81 -32.51 -4.69
N THR A 287 -9.12 -32.12 -3.60
CA THR A 287 -7.92 -31.25 -3.66
C THR A 287 -6.69 -32.14 -3.58
N GLU A 288 -5.89 -32.14 -4.62
CA GLU A 288 -4.62 -32.86 -4.68
C GLU A 288 -3.44 -31.90 -4.78
N THR A 289 -2.32 -32.28 -4.14
CA THR A 289 -1.07 -31.54 -4.28
C THR A 289 -0.33 -32.04 -5.52
N VAL A 290 -0.21 -31.20 -6.53
CA VAL A 290 0.50 -31.52 -7.78
C VAL A 290 1.87 -30.83 -7.78
N GLN A 291 2.92 -31.61 -8.09
CA GLN A 291 4.25 -31.05 -8.32
C GLN A 291 4.33 -30.44 -9.72
N LYS A 292 4.75 -29.18 -9.78
CA LYS A 292 4.96 -28.46 -11.04
C LYS A 292 6.40 -28.01 -11.16
N LYS A 293 6.88 -27.92 -12.40
CA LYS A 293 8.21 -27.41 -12.73
C LYS A 293 8.08 -26.26 -13.71
N MET A 294 8.71 -25.13 -13.37
CA MET A 294 8.83 -23.99 -14.27
C MET A 294 9.80 -24.28 -15.40
N THR A 295 9.50 -23.76 -16.57
CA THR A 295 10.49 -23.61 -17.62
C THR A 295 11.59 -22.63 -17.18
N GLU A 296 12.75 -22.67 -17.81
CA GLU A 296 13.83 -21.73 -17.53
C GLU A 296 13.39 -20.27 -17.75
N GLN A 297 12.58 -20.03 -18.77
CA GLN A 297 12.03 -18.70 -19.06
C GLN A 297 11.09 -18.20 -17.94
N GLU A 298 10.21 -19.04 -17.43
CA GLU A 298 9.31 -18.73 -16.33
C GLU A 298 10.09 -18.47 -15.04
N TYR A 299 11.10 -19.29 -14.76
CA TYR A 299 11.94 -19.09 -13.58
C TYR A 299 12.74 -17.79 -13.66
N ASN A 300 13.35 -17.48 -14.82
CA ASN A 300 14.04 -16.20 -15.05
C ASN A 300 13.09 -15.01 -14.92
N ALA A 301 11.84 -15.12 -15.38
CA ALA A 301 10.82 -14.09 -15.19
C ALA A 301 10.51 -13.88 -13.69
N THR A 302 10.45 -14.94 -12.91
CA THR A 302 10.23 -14.88 -11.45
C THR A 302 11.41 -14.21 -10.74
N LEU A 303 12.65 -14.54 -11.12
CA LEU A 303 13.85 -13.86 -10.60
C LEU A 303 13.87 -12.39 -10.98
N SER A 304 13.51 -12.05 -12.23
CA SER A 304 13.45 -10.68 -12.71
C SER A 304 12.45 -9.84 -11.89
N ASN A 305 11.26 -10.39 -11.64
CA ASN A 305 10.25 -9.73 -10.80
C ASN A 305 10.75 -9.49 -9.37
N ARG A 306 11.46 -10.45 -8.77
CA ARG A 306 12.09 -10.28 -7.46
C ARG A 306 13.14 -9.16 -7.50
N GLY A 307 13.91 -9.04 -8.58
CA GLY A 307 14.87 -7.96 -8.78
C GLY A 307 14.18 -6.60 -8.80
N PHE A 308 13.11 -6.43 -9.57
CA PHE A 308 12.34 -5.19 -9.62
C PHE A 308 11.66 -4.89 -8.28
N GLU A 309 11.09 -5.90 -7.61
CA GLU A 309 10.51 -5.76 -6.26
C GLU A 309 11.54 -5.16 -5.29
N LYS A 310 12.74 -5.71 -5.25
CA LYS A 310 13.78 -5.27 -4.33
C LYS A 310 14.41 -3.92 -4.71
N MET A 311 14.56 -3.63 -5.98
CA MET A 311 14.97 -2.27 -6.43
C MET A 311 13.89 -1.24 -6.10
N GLY A 312 12.60 -1.60 -6.13
CA GLY A 312 11.50 -0.74 -5.70
C GLY A 312 11.59 -0.30 -4.22
N GLU A 313 12.29 -1.07 -3.37
CA GLU A 313 12.56 -0.70 -1.98
C GLU A 313 13.72 0.31 -1.84
N THR A 314 14.48 0.55 -2.91
CA THR A 314 15.70 1.37 -2.94
C THR A 314 15.62 2.52 -3.96
N LEU A 315 14.42 3.04 -4.22
CA LEU A 315 14.24 4.18 -5.11
C LEU A 315 14.84 5.46 -4.53
N VAL A 316 15.13 6.41 -5.42
CA VAL A 316 15.44 7.80 -5.02
C VAL A 316 14.27 8.31 -4.19
N GLU A 317 14.57 8.86 -3.02
CA GLU A 317 13.59 9.50 -2.16
C GLU A 317 13.53 10.98 -2.54
N GLU A 318 12.57 11.34 -3.37
CA GLU A 318 12.31 12.72 -3.75
C GLU A 318 10.90 13.08 -3.33
N SER A 319 10.77 14.07 -2.47
CA SER A 319 9.49 14.49 -1.92
C SER A 319 9.38 16.01 -1.82
N TYR A 320 8.16 16.46 -1.97
CA TYR A 320 7.76 17.82 -1.67
C TYR A 320 6.54 17.76 -0.75
N GLU A 321 6.66 18.28 0.45
CA GLU A 321 5.55 18.39 1.40
C GLU A 321 5.00 19.82 1.37
N SER A 322 3.68 19.94 1.38
CA SER A 322 3.04 21.24 1.29
C SER A 322 1.69 21.25 2.00
N GLN A 323 1.37 22.33 2.67
CA GLN A 323 0.01 22.60 3.11
C GLN A 323 -0.78 23.26 1.97
N ILE A 324 -1.87 22.60 1.56
CA ILE A 324 -2.78 23.11 0.54
C ILE A 324 -3.75 24.10 1.16
N ARG A 325 -4.05 25.16 0.45
CA ARG A 325 -5.11 26.08 0.82
C ARG A 325 -6.47 25.41 0.62
N THR A 326 -7.32 25.47 1.63
CA THR A 326 -8.65 24.81 1.65
C THR A 326 -9.81 25.80 1.72
N ASP A 327 -9.51 27.12 1.73
CA ASP A 327 -10.53 28.18 1.76
C ASP A 327 -11.29 28.33 0.43
N ALA A 328 -12.24 29.25 0.38
CA ALA A 328 -13.10 29.50 -0.79
C ALA A 328 -12.36 29.90 -2.08
N ARG A 329 -11.04 30.18 -2.00
CA ARG A 329 -10.17 30.47 -3.14
C ARG A 329 -9.52 29.24 -3.75
N THR A 330 -9.76 28.07 -3.16
CA THR A 330 -9.20 26.80 -3.65
C THR A 330 -9.69 26.47 -5.05
N ILE A 331 -8.75 26.35 -6.00
CA ILE A 331 -9.04 26.03 -7.40
C ILE A 331 -9.38 24.56 -7.57
N TYR A 332 -8.78 23.68 -6.77
CA TYR A 332 -8.92 22.23 -6.84
C TYR A 332 -9.48 21.65 -5.55
N GLN A 333 -10.42 20.70 -5.67
CA GLN A 333 -11.04 20.02 -4.54
C GLN A 333 -10.54 18.57 -4.46
N PHE A 334 -10.04 18.17 -3.28
CA PHE A 334 -9.68 16.78 -3.01
C PHE A 334 -10.90 15.85 -3.14
N GLY A 335 -10.70 14.70 -3.75
CA GLY A 335 -11.78 13.73 -4.02
C GLY A 335 -12.62 14.03 -5.26
N LYS A 336 -12.47 15.22 -5.87
CA LYS A 336 -13.19 15.63 -7.09
C LYS A 336 -12.24 15.92 -8.26
N ASP A 337 -11.32 16.85 -8.07
CA ASP A 337 -10.39 17.27 -9.11
C ASP A 337 -9.10 16.43 -9.08
N TYR A 338 -8.71 15.93 -7.92
CA TYR A 338 -7.55 15.06 -7.70
C TYR A 338 -7.76 14.16 -6.48
N THR A 339 -6.96 13.10 -6.39
CA THR A 339 -6.92 12.19 -5.22
C THR A 339 -5.48 11.73 -4.94
N TYR A 340 -5.24 11.10 -3.79
CA TYR A 340 -3.96 10.43 -3.56
C TYR A 340 -3.78 9.30 -4.59
N GLY A 341 -2.54 9.14 -5.04
CA GLY A 341 -2.18 8.29 -6.17
C GLY A 341 -2.07 9.04 -7.51
N ASP A 342 -2.78 10.17 -7.71
CA ASP A 342 -2.69 10.94 -8.93
C ASP A 342 -1.31 11.61 -9.09
N TYR A 343 -0.84 11.73 -10.34
CA TYR A 343 0.33 12.52 -10.71
C TYR A 343 -0.09 13.95 -10.98
N VAL A 344 0.64 14.90 -10.40
CA VAL A 344 0.37 16.34 -10.50
C VAL A 344 1.66 17.10 -10.77
N THR A 345 1.56 18.36 -11.18
CA THR A 345 2.73 19.25 -11.32
C THR A 345 2.82 20.15 -10.09
N VAL A 346 3.98 20.18 -9.46
CA VAL A 346 4.31 21.11 -8.37
C VAL A 346 5.35 22.11 -8.86
N ILE A 347 5.11 23.40 -8.65
CA ILE A 347 6.02 24.48 -9.04
C ILE A 347 6.34 25.32 -7.80
N ASP A 348 7.58 25.36 -7.41
CA ASP A 348 8.08 26.28 -6.39
C ASP A 348 9.25 27.12 -6.94
N LYS A 349 8.97 28.36 -7.34
CA LYS A 349 9.97 29.26 -7.91
C LYS A 349 11.03 29.68 -6.90
N SER A 350 10.72 29.68 -5.61
CA SER A 350 11.70 30.05 -4.57
C SER A 350 12.80 29.00 -4.42
N LEU A 351 12.47 27.74 -4.72
CA LEU A 351 13.42 26.64 -4.75
C LEU A 351 13.91 26.34 -6.17
N GLY A 352 13.39 27.01 -7.19
CA GLY A 352 13.75 26.80 -8.59
C GLY A 352 13.31 25.43 -9.14
N ILE A 353 12.25 24.84 -8.58
CA ILE A 353 11.81 23.49 -8.92
C ILE A 353 10.48 23.47 -9.67
N MET A 354 10.38 22.54 -10.62
CA MET A 354 9.14 22.11 -11.25
C MET A 354 9.16 20.59 -11.34
N LEU A 355 8.28 19.94 -10.60
CA LEU A 355 8.24 18.50 -10.43
C LEU A 355 6.91 17.94 -10.95
N ASN A 356 6.97 16.85 -11.71
CA ASN A 356 5.82 15.99 -11.97
C ASN A 356 5.89 14.81 -10.99
N VAL A 357 5.04 14.83 -9.98
CA VAL A 357 5.14 13.94 -8.80
C VAL A 357 3.79 13.32 -8.48
N GLN A 358 3.83 12.13 -7.89
CA GLN A 358 2.64 11.46 -7.39
C GLN A 358 2.26 12.00 -6.01
N ILE A 359 0.96 12.13 -5.74
CA ILE A 359 0.45 12.36 -4.38
C ILE A 359 0.46 11.01 -3.67
N THR A 360 1.49 10.74 -2.88
CA THR A 360 1.67 9.44 -2.21
C THR A 360 0.88 9.33 -0.92
N GLU A 361 0.67 10.46 -0.25
CA GLU A 361 -0.07 10.52 1.02
C GLU A 361 -0.98 11.76 1.04
N MET A 362 -2.09 11.64 1.76
CA MET A 362 -2.99 12.74 2.06
C MET A 362 -3.36 12.69 3.54
N GLN A 363 -2.81 13.62 4.32
CA GLN A 363 -3.25 13.82 5.70
C GLN A 363 -4.47 14.75 5.71
N ILE A 364 -5.51 14.31 6.39
CA ILE A 364 -6.75 15.07 6.59
C ILE A 364 -6.88 15.36 8.07
N VAL A 365 -6.95 16.63 8.41
CA VAL A 365 -7.16 17.12 9.77
C VAL A 365 -8.54 17.75 9.83
N TYR A 366 -9.33 17.36 10.83
CA TYR A 366 -10.61 17.98 11.13
C TYR A 366 -10.68 18.38 12.59
N ASP A 367 -10.90 19.68 12.83
CA ASP A 367 -11.04 20.27 14.15
C ASP A 367 -12.12 21.37 14.16
N ALA A 368 -12.09 22.25 15.16
CA ALA A 368 -13.03 23.36 15.29
C ALA A 368 -12.96 24.38 14.12
N ASN A 369 -11.85 24.43 13.38
CA ASN A 369 -11.64 25.33 12.23
C ASN A 369 -12.13 24.71 10.91
N GLY A 370 -12.47 23.43 10.89
CA GLY A 370 -12.91 22.71 9.70
C GLY A 370 -11.90 21.67 9.21
N TYR A 371 -11.77 21.53 7.87
CA TYR A 371 -10.88 20.57 7.23
C TYR A 371 -9.61 21.24 6.73
N ASP A 372 -8.48 20.61 7.04
CA ASP A 372 -7.19 20.86 6.39
C ASP A 372 -6.74 19.60 5.64
N TYR A 373 -6.16 19.81 4.45
CA TYR A 373 -5.60 18.75 3.60
C TYR A 373 -4.11 19.00 3.40
N ILE A 374 -3.29 18.03 3.75
CA ILE A 374 -1.84 18.13 3.70
C ILE A 374 -1.32 16.95 2.85
N PRO A 375 -1.09 17.17 1.53
CA PRO A 375 -0.52 16.15 0.68
C PRO A 375 0.98 16.02 0.87
N THR A 376 1.48 14.81 0.69
CA THR A 376 2.87 14.53 0.40
C THR A 376 2.98 14.16 -1.07
N PHE A 377 3.83 14.88 -1.78
CA PHE A 377 4.10 14.67 -3.20
C PHE A 377 5.41 13.91 -3.37
N GLY A 378 5.45 12.92 -4.26
CA GLY A 378 6.60 12.06 -4.47
C GLY A 378 6.71 10.95 -3.42
N ASN A 379 7.88 10.31 -3.33
CA ASN A 379 8.12 9.28 -2.33
C ASN A 379 8.35 9.93 -0.96
N SER A 380 7.48 9.66 0.01
CA SER A 380 7.67 10.19 1.36
C SER A 380 9.03 9.75 1.92
N VAL A 381 9.77 10.71 2.47
CA VAL A 381 11.02 10.42 3.16
C VAL A 381 10.74 9.49 4.34
N PRO A 382 11.43 8.34 4.46
CA PRO A 382 11.23 7.46 5.59
C PRO A 382 11.55 8.19 6.89
N THR A 383 10.60 8.20 7.82
CA THR A 383 10.90 8.64 9.18
C THR A 383 12.02 7.80 9.77
N ILE A 384 12.74 8.32 10.78
CA ILE A 384 13.84 7.62 11.48
C ILE A 384 13.44 6.19 11.85
N LEU A 385 12.20 5.95 12.24
CA LEU A 385 11.66 4.61 12.56
C LEU A 385 11.58 3.69 11.32
N LYS A 386 11.30 4.21 10.13
CA LYS A 386 11.33 3.42 8.88
C LYS A 386 12.78 3.14 8.45
N LYS A 387 13.70 4.09 8.66
CA LYS A 387 15.14 3.90 8.41
C LYS A 387 15.73 2.80 9.31
N ILE A 388 15.39 2.79 10.60
CA ILE A 388 15.83 1.75 11.55
C ILE A 388 15.31 0.36 11.17
N LYS A 389 14.05 0.22 10.73
CA LYS A 389 13.50 -1.06 10.26
C LYS A 389 14.14 -1.59 8.96
N ARG A 390 14.80 -0.73 8.16
CA ARG A 390 15.56 -1.14 6.96
C ARG A 390 16.99 -1.58 7.28
N ILE A 391 17.50 -1.30 8.48
CA ILE A 391 18.85 -1.64 8.93
C ILE A 391 18.87 -2.93 9.77
N ILE A 392 17.73 -3.38 10.26
CA ILE A 392 17.55 -4.65 10.99
C ILE A 392 16.89 -5.67 10.06
#